data_425dc1cc0e81bb1d1d070215ff45d65f
#
_entry.id   425dc1cc0e81bb1d1d070215ff45d65f
#
_cell.length_a   1.000
_cell.length_b   1.000
_cell.length_c   1.000
_cell.angle_alpha   90.00
_cell.angle_beta   90.00
_cell.angle_gamma   90.00
#
_symmetry.space_group_name_H-M   'P 1'
#
loop_
_entity.id
_entity.type
_entity.pdbx_description
1 polymer ?
#
loop_
_entity_poly.entity_id
_entity_poly.type
_entity_poly.pdbx_seq_one_letter_code
_entity_poly.pdbx_strand_id
1 'polypeptide(L)'
;MTIKEIANSLGVSTATVSNVIHGHLEKMSPETAQMIRKKLEEYHYIPNMGARMLAKGDSEIVGVITNYPNREEKFALQDPFVSEMIAALENAIRANGYYTMLHAAQTAAEIHRISQTWNAVGLIVMGLQANQCRELMQVTRKPIVFVDCYFDQGERYNNVGLDDEGGMRQMTEHLLKLGHRNMLFVGDQPVLWGVDARRLRGHQQALEAAGLAWQETHYFCVSKDRKRRGEDYQRMLEYARRLGCTVCLFISDYYAVEAIDFLLDQGVRVPEDISITGFDDNILSRVIRPRLTTVHQNVTRKAQTALHALFDILDKTAKEPVSLVLPTRIIRGSSVKDLRLNRTMHTNLTE
;
A
#
# COMPACT_ATOMS: atom_id res chain seq x y z
N MET A 1 13.90 6.52 37.55
CA MET A 1 13.85 5.57 38.67
C MET A 1 13.53 4.17 38.15
N THR A 2 14.11 3.13 38.73
CA THR A 2 13.94 1.75 38.30
C THR A 2 12.92 1.02 39.19
N ILE A 3 12.33 -0.10 38.71
CA ILE A 3 11.48 -0.97 39.53
C ILE A 3 12.17 -1.35 40.86
N LYS A 4 13.50 -1.60 40.82
CA LYS A 4 14.30 -1.95 42.00
C LYS A 4 14.34 -0.83 43.01
N GLU A 5 14.52 0.41 42.60
CA GLU A 5 14.54 1.56 43.49
C GLU A 5 13.16 1.83 44.12
N ILE A 6 12.07 1.67 43.33
CA ILE A 6 10.70 1.79 43.83
C ILE A 6 10.42 0.69 44.87
N ALA A 7 10.75 -0.56 44.56
CA ALA A 7 10.59 -1.68 45.44
C ALA A 7 11.33 -1.47 46.79
N ASN A 8 12.60 -1.07 46.73
CA ASN A 8 13.40 -0.76 47.90
C ASN A 8 12.79 0.38 48.74
N SER A 9 12.29 1.46 48.11
CA SER A 9 11.69 2.60 48.83
C SER A 9 10.40 2.25 49.58
N LEU A 10 9.72 1.18 49.16
CA LEU A 10 8.45 0.69 49.73
C LEU A 10 8.60 -0.57 50.60
N GLY A 11 9.80 -1.12 50.70
CA GLY A 11 10.06 -2.34 51.47
C GLY A 11 9.36 -3.58 50.87
N VAL A 12 9.11 -3.60 49.57
CA VAL A 12 8.48 -4.72 48.88
C VAL A 12 9.42 -5.34 47.84
N SER A 13 9.05 -6.53 47.34
CA SER A 13 9.83 -7.17 46.28
C SER A 13 9.62 -6.49 44.92
N THR A 14 10.61 -6.58 44.03
CA THR A 14 10.47 -6.14 42.62
C THR A 14 9.34 -6.89 41.92
N ALA A 15 9.08 -8.14 42.26
CA ALA A 15 7.97 -8.91 41.75
C ALA A 15 6.61 -8.32 42.17
N THR A 16 6.50 -7.83 43.41
CA THR A 16 5.28 -7.17 43.92
C THR A 16 4.98 -5.90 43.14
N VAL A 17 5.99 -5.05 42.88
CA VAL A 17 5.85 -3.85 42.08
C VAL A 17 5.47 -4.21 40.63
N SER A 18 6.11 -5.20 40.03
CA SER A 18 5.81 -5.73 38.72
C SER A 18 4.37 -6.22 38.59
N ASN A 19 3.86 -6.95 39.58
CA ASN A 19 2.47 -7.41 39.61
C ASN A 19 1.47 -6.24 39.57
N VAL A 20 1.73 -5.14 40.29
CA VAL A 20 0.87 -3.94 40.22
C VAL A 20 0.92 -3.30 38.84
N ILE A 21 2.11 -3.16 38.26
CA ILE A 21 2.28 -2.62 36.88
C ILE A 21 1.49 -3.42 35.86
N HIS A 22 1.41 -4.73 36.04
CA HIS A 22 0.74 -5.67 35.12
C HIS A 22 -0.71 -6.01 35.51
N GLY A 23 -1.25 -5.40 36.58
CA GLY A 23 -2.64 -5.59 36.99
C GLY A 23 -2.93 -6.92 37.72
N HIS A 24 -1.89 -7.69 38.08
CA HIS A 24 -2.02 -8.95 38.84
C HIS A 24 -2.18 -8.66 40.33
N LEU A 25 -3.37 -8.19 40.72
CA LEU A 25 -3.64 -7.68 42.07
C LEU A 25 -4.09 -8.79 43.06
N GLU A 26 -4.45 -9.96 42.56
CA GLU A 26 -4.92 -11.10 43.34
C GLU A 26 -3.89 -11.63 44.35
N LYS A 27 -2.63 -11.24 44.19
CA LYS A 27 -1.51 -11.72 45.06
C LYS A 27 -1.08 -10.73 46.14
N MET A 28 -1.85 -9.65 46.37
CA MET A 28 -1.49 -8.62 47.34
C MET A 28 -2.70 -7.92 47.92
N SER A 29 -2.51 -7.21 49.07
CA SER A 29 -3.58 -6.41 49.64
C SER A 29 -3.89 -5.15 48.79
N PRO A 30 -5.16 -4.65 48.82
CA PRO A 30 -5.52 -3.42 48.13
C PRO A 30 -4.68 -2.21 48.55
N GLU A 31 -4.30 -2.15 49.86
CA GLU A 31 -3.48 -1.09 50.39
C GLU A 31 -2.08 -1.10 49.80
N THR A 32 -1.48 -2.28 49.68
CA THR A 32 -0.15 -2.43 49.06
C THR A 32 -0.21 -2.02 47.57
N ALA A 33 -1.25 -2.43 46.85
CA ALA A 33 -1.43 -2.05 45.44
C ALA A 33 -1.56 -0.54 45.27
N GLN A 34 -2.34 0.11 46.14
CA GLN A 34 -2.54 1.57 46.11
C GLN A 34 -1.25 2.34 46.47
N MET A 35 -0.49 1.89 47.46
CA MET A 35 0.79 2.46 47.83
C MET A 35 1.79 2.42 46.68
N ILE A 36 1.87 1.27 45.99
CA ILE A 36 2.74 1.13 44.83
C ILE A 36 2.29 2.02 43.68
N ARG A 37 0.98 2.07 43.34
CA ARG A 37 0.44 2.94 42.29
C ARG A 37 0.78 4.41 42.55
N LYS A 38 0.53 4.91 43.79
CA LYS A 38 0.87 6.26 44.17
C LYS A 38 2.36 6.58 43.98
N LYS A 39 3.23 5.62 44.31
CA LYS A 39 4.68 5.78 44.14
C LYS A 39 5.10 5.78 42.68
N LEU A 40 4.49 4.92 41.83
CA LEU A 40 4.70 4.92 40.38
C LEU A 40 4.29 6.24 39.74
N GLU A 41 3.15 6.83 40.17
CA GLU A 41 2.66 8.13 39.72
C GLU A 41 3.59 9.28 40.20
N GLU A 42 4.00 9.28 41.46
CA GLU A 42 4.90 10.28 42.06
C GLU A 42 6.23 10.41 41.28
N TYR A 43 6.74 9.27 40.83
CA TYR A 43 7.99 9.20 40.07
C TYR A 43 7.80 9.20 38.54
N HIS A 44 6.58 9.40 38.06
CA HIS A 44 6.25 9.30 36.62
C HIS A 44 6.89 8.07 35.98
N TYR A 45 6.80 6.94 36.68
CA TYR A 45 7.44 5.72 36.22
C TYR A 45 6.76 5.17 34.96
N ILE A 46 7.51 5.12 33.87
CA ILE A 46 7.09 4.49 32.63
C ILE A 46 7.80 3.13 32.52
N PRO A 47 7.04 2.03 32.38
CA PRO A 47 7.63 0.71 32.23
C PRO A 47 8.57 0.65 31.01
N ASN A 48 9.80 0.20 31.22
CA ASN A 48 10.75 -0.01 30.13
C ASN A 48 10.30 -1.17 29.24
N MET A 49 10.14 -0.92 27.94
CA MET A 49 9.72 -1.94 26.98
C MET A 49 10.66 -3.15 26.98
N GLY A 50 11.99 -2.94 27.04
CA GLY A 50 12.97 -4.03 27.10
C GLY A 50 12.80 -4.90 28.32
N ALA A 51 12.48 -4.32 29.50
CA ALA A 51 12.21 -5.07 30.72
C ALA A 51 10.89 -5.87 30.60
N ARG A 52 9.86 -5.31 29.96
CA ARG A 52 8.59 -6.02 29.67
C ARG A 52 8.80 -7.20 28.74
N MET A 53 9.58 -7.02 27.67
CA MET A 53 9.93 -8.09 26.71
C MET A 53 10.65 -9.24 27.39
N LEU A 54 11.60 -8.95 28.31
CA LEU A 54 12.31 -9.97 29.07
C LEU A 54 11.39 -10.73 30.04
N ALA A 55 10.40 -10.03 30.62
CA ALA A 55 9.49 -10.63 31.60
C ALA A 55 8.36 -11.45 30.96
N LYS A 56 7.80 -11.00 29.83
CA LYS A 56 6.66 -11.63 29.15
C LYS A 56 7.06 -12.57 28.00
N GLY A 57 8.30 -12.48 27.50
CA GLY A 57 8.77 -13.24 26.33
C GLY A 57 8.27 -12.72 25.00
N ASP A 58 7.25 -11.83 24.97
CA ASP A 58 6.66 -11.25 23.77
C ASP A 58 6.85 -9.73 23.75
N SER A 59 7.14 -9.20 22.57
CA SER A 59 7.07 -7.76 22.33
C SER A 59 5.65 -7.38 21.90
N GLU A 60 5.28 -6.16 22.16
CA GLU A 60 4.03 -5.58 21.60
C GLU A 60 4.34 -4.85 20.29
N ILE A 61 5.27 -5.39 19.47
CA ILE A 61 5.77 -4.76 18.24
C ILE A 61 5.27 -5.52 17.02
N VAL A 62 4.56 -4.84 16.13
CA VAL A 62 4.23 -5.31 14.79
C VAL A 62 5.24 -4.72 13.81
N GLY A 63 5.91 -5.58 13.05
CA GLY A 63 6.83 -5.15 11.99
C GLY A 63 6.07 -4.80 10.71
N VAL A 64 6.19 -3.56 10.26
CA VAL A 64 5.73 -3.09 8.96
C VAL A 64 6.96 -2.98 8.06
N ILE A 65 7.04 -3.87 7.07
CA ILE A 65 8.19 -3.99 6.18
C ILE A 65 7.81 -3.52 4.79
N THR A 66 8.63 -2.65 4.22
CA THR A 66 8.48 -2.17 2.85
C THR A 66 9.69 -2.58 2.02
N ASN A 67 9.46 -3.04 0.78
CA ASN A 67 10.51 -3.32 -0.18
C ASN A 67 10.20 -2.62 -1.50
N TYR A 68 10.86 -1.50 -1.72
CA TYR A 68 10.82 -0.75 -2.99
C TYR A 68 12.26 -0.48 -3.48
N PRO A 69 13.00 -1.54 -3.88
CA PRO A 69 14.47 -1.49 -4.03
C PRO A 69 14.98 -0.61 -5.16
N ASN A 70 14.15 -0.26 -6.14
CA ASN A 70 14.60 0.38 -7.38
C ASN A 70 14.12 1.82 -7.55
N ARG A 71 13.67 2.46 -6.49
CA ARG A 71 13.42 3.89 -6.53
C ARG A 71 14.73 4.58 -6.16
N GLU A 72 15.37 5.25 -7.12
CA GLU A 72 16.48 6.18 -6.87
C GLU A 72 16.06 7.31 -5.92
N GLU A 73 14.76 7.51 -5.77
CA GLU A 73 14.18 8.27 -4.67
C GLU A 73 14.40 7.50 -3.38
N LYS A 74 15.27 8.03 -2.56
CA LYS A 74 15.70 7.45 -1.27
C LYS A 74 14.56 7.21 -0.27
N PHE A 75 13.29 7.49 -0.66
CA PHE A 75 12.15 7.44 0.27
C PHE A 75 10.90 6.85 -0.42
N ALA A 76 10.65 5.58 -0.16
CA ALA A 76 9.36 4.95 -0.50
C ALA A 76 8.15 5.76 0.05
N LEU A 77 8.36 6.52 1.12
CA LEU A 77 7.36 7.39 1.76
C LEU A 77 6.94 8.60 0.92
N GLN A 78 7.63 8.90 -0.18
CA GLN A 78 7.17 9.95 -1.11
C GLN A 78 6.03 9.49 -2.02
N ASP A 79 5.85 8.18 -2.15
CA ASP A 79 4.70 7.63 -2.84
C ASP A 79 3.45 7.77 -1.94
N PRO A 80 2.40 8.49 -2.40
CA PRO A 80 1.20 8.71 -1.59
C PRO A 80 0.50 7.43 -1.14
N PHE A 81 0.47 6.40 -1.98
CA PHE A 81 -0.10 5.10 -1.61
C PHE A 81 0.69 4.47 -0.46
N VAL A 82 2.02 4.46 -0.55
CA VAL A 82 2.88 3.86 0.50
C VAL A 82 2.74 4.62 1.82
N SER A 83 2.78 5.95 1.77
CA SER A 83 2.67 6.78 2.98
C SER A 83 1.28 6.67 3.63
N GLU A 84 0.20 6.64 2.83
CA GLU A 84 -1.15 6.44 3.31
C GLU A 84 -1.33 5.05 3.94
N MET A 85 -0.76 4.00 3.32
CA MET A 85 -0.80 2.64 3.85
C MET A 85 -0.06 2.52 5.18
N ILE A 86 1.13 3.11 5.30
CA ILE A 86 1.90 3.12 6.54
C ILE A 86 1.15 3.88 7.64
N ALA A 87 0.58 5.06 7.34
CA ALA A 87 -0.20 5.81 8.29
C ALA A 87 -1.45 5.05 8.76
N ALA A 88 -2.14 4.38 7.84
CA ALA A 88 -3.31 3.56 8.18
C ALA A 88 -2.94 2.34 9.03
N LEU A 89 -1.82 1.69 8.75
CA LEU A 89 -1.29 0.58 9.56
C LEU A 89 -0.88 1.06 10.95
N GLU A 90 -0.13 2.17 11.04
CA GLU A 90 0.28 2.73 12.34
C GLU A 90 -0.95 3.02 13.21
N ASN A 91 -1.95 3.72 12.67
CA ASN A 91 -3.17 4.03 13.39
C ASN A 91 -3.89 2.76 13.87
N ALA A 92 -4.01 1.74 13.03
CA ALA A 92 -4.66 0.49 13.38
C ALA A 92 -3.86 -0.30 14.44
N ILE A 93 -2.53 -0.39 14.30
CA ILE A 93 -1.63 -1.07 15.24
C ILE A 93 -1.70 -0.40 16.61
N ARG A 94 -1.58 0.93 16.66
CA ARG A 94 -1.65 1.72 17.90
C ARG A 94 -3.02 1.62 18.58
N ALA A 95 -4.12 1.63 17.82
CA ALA A 95 -5.46 1.46 18.35
C ALA A 95 -5.68 0.09 19.03
N ASN A 96 -4.89 -0.93 18.67
CA ASN A 96 -4.90 -2.24 19.30
C ASN A 96 -3.84 -2.40 20.41
N GLY A 97 -3.18 -1.32 20.84
CA GLY A 97 -2.21 -1.33 21.93
C GLY A 97 -0.83 -1.85 21.56
N TYR A 98 -0.53 -1.96 20.27
CA TYR A 98 0.77 -2.39 19.76
C TYR A 98 1.60 -1.19 19.28
N TYR A 99 2.90 -1.43 19.10
CA TYR A 99 3.86 -0.48 18.54
C TYR A 99 4.25 -0.87 17.12
N THR A 100 4.45 0.12 16.27
CA THR A 100 4.88 -0.09 14.89
C THR A 100 6.40 -0.01 14.78
N MET A 101 7.02 -1.07 14.27
CA MET A 101 8.40 -1.02 13.78
C MET A 101 8.36 -0.92 12.25
N LEU A 102 8.66 0.26 11.71
CA LEU A 102 8.78 0.46 10.27
C LEU A 102 10.21 0.23 9.81
N HIS A 103 10.39 -0.64 8.82
CA HIS A 103 11.70 -0.89 8.23
C HIS A 103 11.60 -1.10 6.71
N ALA A 104 12.53 -0.50 5.97
CA ALA A 104 12.74 -0.78 4.56
C ALA A 104 13.82 -1.87 4.43
N ALA A 105 13.47 -3.01 3.82
CA ALA A 105 14.39 -4.13 3.65
C ALA A 105 14.36 -4.66 2.22
N GLN A 106 15.50 -5.14 1.72
CA GLN A 106 15.65 -5.60 0.35
C GLN A 106 15.65 -7.12 0.22
N THR A 107 15.98 -7.85 1.28
CA THR A 107 16.11 -9.30 1.26
C THR A 107 15.32 -9.98 2.38
N ALA A 108 14.92 -11.23 2.13
CA ALA A 108 14.26 -12.07 3.14
C ALA A 108 15.13 -12.27 4.40
N ALA A 109 16.44 -12.43 4.22
CA ALA A 109 17.40 -12.58 5.33
C ALA A 109 17.45 -11.33 6.22
N GLU A 110 17.42 -10.14 5.62
CA GLU A 110 17.38 -8.87 6.35
C GLU A 110 16.09 -8.74 7.14
N ILE A 111 14.93 -9.02 6.54
CA ILE A 111 13.62 -9.01 7.19
C ILE A 111 13.61 -9.97 8.37
N HIS A 112 14.09 -11.20 8.18
CA HIS A 112 14.20 -12.20 9.23
C HIS A 112 15.06 -11.69 10.39
N ARG A 113 16.28 -11.21 10.12
CA ARG A 113 17.20 -10.68 11.14
C ARG A 113 16.55 -9.57 11.96
N ILE A 114 15.93 -8.58 11.31
CA ILE A 114 15.30 -7.46 11.99
C ILE A 114 14.11 -7.90 12.83
N SER A 115 13.26 -8.78 12.31
CA SER A 115 12.11 -9.32 13.04
C SER A 115 12.53 -10.04 14.32
N GLN A 116 13.66 -10.74 14.30
CA GLN A 116 14.23 -11.41 15.49
C GLN A 116 14.87 -10.41 16.45
N THR A 117 15.64 -9.44 15.93
CA THR A 117 16.32 -8.44 16.76
C THR A 117 15.33 -7.64 17.62
N TRP A 118 14.19 -7.27 17.06
CA TRP A 118 13.14 -6.53 17.76
C TRP A 118 12.07 -7.42 18.38
N ASN A 119 12.21 -8.73 18.26
CA ASN A 119 11.24 -9.72 18.71
C ASN A 119 9.80 -9.40 18.28
N ALA A 120 9.62 -8.91 17.02
CA ALA A 120 8.29 -8.56 16.53
C ALA A 120 7.31 -9.74 16.70
N VAL A 121 6.06 -9.47 17.11
CA VAL A 121 5.04 -10.51 17.26
C VAL A 121 4.61 -11.08 15.92
N GLY A 122 4.63 -10.24 14.86
CA GLY A 122 4.33 -10.62 13.50
C GLY A 122 4.69 -9.51 12.52
N LEU A 123 4.55 -9.78 11.23
CA LEU A 123 4.98 -8.90 10.14
C LEU A 123 3.83 -8.62 9.17
N ILE A 124 3.72 -7.37 8.74
CA ILE A 124 2.94 -6.95 7.57
C ILE A 124 3.95 -6.48 6.53
N VAL A 125 3.97 -7.14 5.37
CA VAL A 125 5.05 -6.99 4.38
C VAL A 125 4.47 -6.59 3.03
N MET A 126 5.01 -5.51 2.43
CA MET A 126 4.57 -5.00 1.13
C MET A 126 5.74 -4.73 0.18
N GLY A 127 5.48 -4.81 -1.13
CA GLY A 127 6.47 -4.50 -2.18
C GLY A 127 7.44 -5.64 -2.51
N LEU A 128 7.24 -6.85 -1.98
CA LEU A 128 8.03 -8.03 -2.33
C LEU A 128 7.50 -8.71 -3.60
N GLN A 129 8.42 -9.26 -4.37
CA GLN A 129 8.08 -10.20 -5.45
C GLN A 129 7.75 -11.60 -4.88
N ALA A 130 7.01 -12.41 -5.61
CA ALA A 130 6.56 -13.73 -5.17
C ALA A 130 7.71 -14.65 -4.72
N ASN A 131 8.85 -14.64 -5.43
CA ASN A 131 10.03 -15.40 -5.04
C ASN A 131 10.61 -14.95 -3.69
N GLN A 132 10.68 -13.64 -3.43
CA GLN A 132 11.14 -13.08 -2.15
C GLN A 132 10.18 -13.40 -1.01
N CYS A 133 8.86 -13.39 -1.29
CA CYS A 133 7.86 -13.81 -0.31
C CYS A 133 8.03 -15.29 0.05
N ARG A 134 8.26 -16.18 -0.93
CA ARG A 134 8.53 -17.61 -0.68
C ARG A 134 9.78 -17.80 0.17
N GLU A 135 10.87 -17.10 -0.17
CA GLU A 135 12.10 -17.14 0.61
C GLU A 135 11.86 -16.69 2.06
N LEU A 136 11.11 -15.57 2.26
CA LEU A 136 10.80 -15.07 3.60
C LEU A 136 9.99 -16.09 4.42
N MET A 137 9.01 -16.76 3.82
CA MET A 137 8.23 -17.82 4.50
C MET A 137 9.08 -19.04 4.89
N GLN A 138 10.18 -19.29 4.19
CA GLN A 138 11.09 -20.40 4.53
C GLN A 138 12.03 -20.05 5.69
N VAL A 139 12.50 -18.79 5.76
CA VAL A 139 13.52 -18.38 6.75
C VAL A 139 12.93 -17.89 8.07
N THR A 140 11.67 -17.44 8.11
CA THR A 140 11.04 -16.99 9.35
C THR A 140 9.83 -17.82 9.75
N ARG A 141 9.67 -18.01 11.08
CA ARG A 141 8.48 -18.65 11.67
C ARG A 141 7.50 -17.62 12.25
N LYS A 142 7.82 -16.32 12.18
CA LYS A 142 6.90 -15.28 12.64
C LYS A 142 5.66 -15.25 11.74
N PRO A 143 4.47 -15.00 12.28
CA PRO A 143 3.29 -14.73 11.49
C PRO A 143 3.53 -13.60 10.48
N ILE A 144 3.14 -13.82 9.22
CA ILE A 144 3.30 -12.85 8.14
C ILE A 144 1.97 -12.69 7.43
N VAL A 145 1.61 -11.43 7.14
CA VAL A 145 0.59 -11.05 6.18
C VAL A 145 1.24 -10.20 5.10
N PHE A 146 1.14 -10.63 3.87
CA PHE A 146 1.57 -9.86 2.72
C PHE A 146 0.48 -8.87 2.29
N VAL A 147 0.90 -7.78 1.66
CA VAL A 147 -0.01 -6.81 1.03
C VAL A 147 0.35 -6.69 -0.44
N ASP A 148 -0.66 -6.90 -1.28
CA ASP A 148 -0.54 -6.83 -2.74
C ASP A 148 0.56 -7.75 -3.31
N CYS A 149 0.80 -8.89 -2.68
CA CYS A 149 1.70 -9.92 -3.17
C CYS A 149 0.89 -11.04 -3.83
N TYR A 150 1.25 -11.39 -5.06
CA TYR A 150 0.49 -12.37 -5.85
C TYR A 150 1.40 -13.53 -6.25
N PHE A 151 1.00 -14.73 -5.82
CA PHE A 151 1.64 -16.01 -6.14
C PHE A 151 0.89 -16.72 -7.26
N ASP A 152 1.48 -17.79 -7.73
CA ASP A 152 0.83 -18.70 -8.68
C ASP A 152 -0.33 -19.45 -8.03
N GLN A 153 -1.24 -20.01 -8.85
CA GLN A 153 -2.40 -20.73 -8.35
C GLN A 153 -1.99 -21.93 -7.48
N GLY A 154 -2.68 -22.10 -6.34
CA GLY A 154 -2.51 -23.22 -5.44
C GLY A 154 -1.54 -23.01 -4.28
N GLU A 155 -0.80 -21.91 -4.24
CA GLU A 155 0.05 -21.60 -3.10
C GLU A 155 -0.76 -21.02 -1.92
N ARG A 156 -0.39 -21.44 -0.70
CA ARG A 156 -1.05 -21.02 0.54
C ARG A 156 -0.22 -19.96 1.25
N TYR A 157 -0.77 -18.78 1.40
CA TYR A 157 -0.12 -17.65 2.07
C TYR A 157 -1.17 -16.63 2.55
N ASN A 158 -0.81 -15.85 3.58
CA ASN A 158 -1.69 -14.80 4.05
C ASN A 158 -1.43 -13.54 3.23
N ASN A 159 -2.46 -13.02 2.57
CA ASN A 159 -2.35 -11.84 1.74
C ASN A 159 -3.63 -11.01 1.77
N VAL A 160 -3.49 -9.70 1.77
CA VAL A 160 -4.56 -8.76 1.50
C VAL A 160 -4.22 -8.03 0.21
N GLY A 161 -4.90 -8.40 -0.85
CA GLY A 161 -4.73 -7.85 -2.19
C GLY A 161 -5.90 -6.96 -2.60
N LEU A 162 -5.85 -6.51 -3.84
CA LEU A 162 -6.85 -5.71 -4.48
C LEU A 162 -7.35 -6.39 -5.77
N ASP A 163 -8.58 -6.12 -6.18
CA ASP A 163 -9.06 -6.48 -7.51
C ASP A 163 -8.46 -5.53 -8.57
N ASP A 164 -7.12 -5.60 -8.73
CA ASP A 164 -6.36 -4.78 -9.68
C ASP A 164 -6.81 -5.03 -11.13
N GLU A 165 -7.06 -6.29 -11.45
CA GLU A 165 -7.51 -6.72 -12.76
C GLU A 165 -8.91 -6.19 -13.08
N GLY A 166 -9.87 -6.38 -12.16
CA GLY A 166 -11.22 -5.85 -12.28
C GLY A 166 -11.26 -4.33 -12.30
N GLY A 167 -10.42 -3.66 -11.50
CA GLY A 167 -10.33 -2.21 -11.47
C GLY A 167 -9.89 -1.62 -12.81
N MET A 168 -8.81 -2.14 -13.39
CA MET A 168 -8.33 -1.65 -14.69
C MET A 168 -9.25 -2.08 -15.84
N ARG A 169 -9.88 -3.24 -15.76
CA ARG A 169 -10.92 -3.65 -16.71
C ARG A 169 -12.08 -2.66 -16.73
N GLN A 170 -12.63 -2.29 -15.55
CA GLN A 170 -13.69 -1.30 -15.41
C GLN A 170 -13.26 0.06 -16.00
N MET A 171 -12.01 0.51 -15.75
CA MET A 171 -11.48 1.74 -16.32
C MET A 171 -11.47 1.67 -17.84
N THR A 172 -10.96 0.60 -18.41
CA THR A 172 -10.91 0.42 -19.87
C THR A 172 -12.30 0.37 -20.50
N GLU A 173 -13.24 -0.36 -19.89
CA GLU A 173 -14.65 -0.38 -20.31
C GLU A 173 -15.31 1.02 -20.27
N HIS A 174 -14.98 1.80 -19.24
CA HIS A 174 -15.44 3.19 -19.13
C HIS A 174 -14.92 4.05 -20.30
N LEU A 175 -13.64 3.95 -20.62
CA LEU A 175 -13.02 4.65 -21.75
C LEU A 175 -13.61 4.22 -23.09
N LEU A 176 -13.85 2.93 -23.27
CA LEU A 176 -14.52 2.38 -24.45
C LEU A 176 -15.94 2.95 -24.62
N LYS A 177 -16.69 3.10 -23.50
CA LYS A 177 -18.01 3.75 -23.51
C LYS A 177 -17.96 5.22 -23.88
N LEU A 178 -16.86 5.91 -23.63
CA LEU A 178 -16.62 7.30 -24.02
C LEU A 178 -16.07 7.45 -25.46
N GLY A 179 -15.89 6.35 -26.18
CA GLY A 179 -15.46 6.34 -27.57
C GLY A 179 -13.96 6.18 -27.81
N HIS A 180 -13.16 6.05 -26.74
CA HIS A 180 -11.72 5.75 -26.89
C HIS A 180 -11.55 4.32 -27.42
N ARG A 181 -10.68 4.15 -28.41
CA ARG A 181 -10.36 2.84 -29.01
C ARG A 181 -8.86 2.61 -29.04
N ASN A 182 -8.09 3.65 -29.19
CA ASN A 182 -6.64 3.62 -29.24
C ASN A 182 -6.09 4.22 -27.94
N MET A 183 -5.49 3.38 -27.11
CA MET A 183 -5.12 3.67 -25.73
C MET A 183 -3.67 3.30 -25.48
N LEU A 184 -2.90 4.15 -24.80
CA LEU A 184 -1.54 3.86 -24.40
C LEU A 184 -1.52 3.48 -22.92
N PHE A 185 -1.04 2.28 -22.61
CA PHE A 185 -0.82 1.85 -21.23
C PHE A 185 0.57 2.29 -20.78
N VAL A 186 0.66 2.95 -19.60
CA VAL A 186 1.90 3.57 -19.13
C VAL A 186 2.29 2.98 -17.77
N GLY A 187 3.45 2.35 -17.73
CA GLY A 187 4.02 1.76 -16.51
C GLY A 187 5.46 2.22 -16.25
N ASP A 188 6.07 1.73 -15.18
CA ASP A 188 7.42 2.12 -14.74
C ASP A 188 8.44 0.96 -14.80
N GLN A 189 8.09 -0.14 -15.46
CA GLN A 189 8.92 -1.34 -15.58
C GLN A 189 8.90 -1.87 -17.01
N PRO A 190 10.05 -2.25 -17.58
CA PRO A 190 10.11 -2.84 -18.91
C PRO A 190 9.28 -4.12 -19.04
N VAL A 191 9.22 -4.91 -17.97
CA VAL A 191 8.38 -6.09 -17.83
C VAL A 191 7.55 -5.97 -16.58
N LEU A 192 6.23 -5.93 -16.73
CA LEU A 192 5.31 -5.76 -15.59
C LEU A 192 5.19 -7.05 -14.79
N TRP A 193 5.14 -6.90 -13.47
CA TRP A 193 4.90 -7.99 -12.52
C TRP A 193 3.97 -7.51 -11.39
N GLY A 194 3.48 -8.44 -10.55
CA GLY A 194 2.65 -8.13 -9.39
C GLY A 194 1.36 -7.40 -9.75
N VAL A 195 1.09 -6.29 -9.09
CA VAL A 195 -0.12 -5.48 -9.29
C VAL A 195 -0.21 -4.91 -10.71
N ASP A 196 0.92 -4.46 -11.26
CA ASP A 196 0.96 -3.80 -12.57
C ASP A 196 0.65 -4.78 -13.70
N ALA A 197 1.16 -6.01 -13.60
CA ALA A 197 0.81 -7.07 -14.56
C ALA A 197 -0.69 -7.43 -14.49
N ARG A 198 -1.31 -7.40 -13.30
CA ARG A 198 -2.76 -7.61 -13.15
C ARG A 198 -3.57 -6.47 -13.75
N ARG A 199 -3.14 -5.21 -13.54
CA ARG A 199 -3.76 -4.03 -14.16
C ARG A 199 -3.68 -4.12 -15.68
N LEU A 200 -2.51 -4.46 -16.25
CA LEU A 200 -2.39 -4.68 -17.69
C LEU A 200 -3.32 -5.80 -18.19
N ARG A 201 -3.41 -6.91 -17.46
CA ARG A 201 -4.31 -8.01 -17.84
C ARG A 201 -5.77 -7.56 -17.88
N GLY A 202 -6.22 -6.78 -16.90
CA GLY A 202 -7.57 -6.21 -16.88
C GLY A 202 -7.84 -5.31 -18.08
N HIS A 203 -6.86 -4.49 -18.49
CA HIS A 203 -6.92 -3.69 -19.70
C HIS A 203 -7.06 -4.57 -20.97
N GLN A 204 -6.21 -5.58 -21.08
CA GLN A 204 -6.24 -6.52 -22.23
C GLN A 204 -7.58 -7.25 -22.34
N GLN A 205 -8.13 -7.75 -21.24
CA GLN A 205 -9.45 -8.42 -21.22
C GLN A 205 -10.58 -7.50 -21.70
N ALA A 206 -10.57 -6.23 -21.27
CA ALA A 206 -11.60 -5.29 -21.71
C ALA A 206 -11.48 -4.93 -23.20
N LEU A 207 -10.26 -4.85 -23.74
CA LEU A 207 -10.03 -4.67 -25.17
C LEU A 207 -10.53 -5.89 -25.94
N GLU A 208 -10.16 -7.10 -25.54
CA GLU A 208 -10.57 -8.33 -26.17
C GLU A 208 -12.10 -8.49 -26.20
N ALA A 209 -12.77 -8.21 -25.06
CA ALA A 209 -14.22 -8.22 -24.96
C ALA A 209 -14.91 -7.21 -25.91
N ALA A 210 -14.21 -6.14 -26.28
CA ALA A 210 -14.67 -5.14 -27.25
C ALA A 210 -14.25 -5.44 -28.70
N GLY A 211 -13.64 -6.59 -28.96
CA GLY A 211 -13.14 -6.98 -30.29
C GLY A 211 -11.89 -6.20 -30.73
N LEU A 212 -11.14 -5.62 -29.79
CA LEU A 212 -9.89 -4.90 -30.02
C LEU A 212 -8.70 -5.73 -29.58
N ALA A 213 -7.68 -5.84 -30.44
CA ALA A 213 -6.47 -6.58 -30.10
C ALA A 213 -5.49 -5.70 -29.32
N TRP A 214 -4.95 -6.24 -28.23
CA TRP A 214 -3.78 -5.66 -27.57
C TRP A 214 -2.55 -5.75 -28.48
N GLN A 215 -1.75 -4.69 -28.50
CA GLN A 215 -0.45 -4.66 -29.18
C GLN A 215 0.61 -4.19 -28.19
N GLU A 216 1.74 -4.88 -28.12
CA GLU A 216 2.86 -4.53 -27.24
C GLU A 216 3.39 -3.11 -27.47
N THR A 217 3.20 -2.58 -28.69
CA THR A 217 3.51 -1.17 -29.04
C THR A 217 2.61 -0.16 -28.31
N HIS A 218 1.52 -0.59 -27.68
CA HIS A 218 0.66 0.27 -26.87
C HIS A 218 1.06 0.27 -25.38
N TYR A 219 2.27 -0.17 -25.07
CA TYR A 219 2.90 -0.03 -23.76
C TYR A 219 4.04 0.99 -23.84
N PHE A 220 4.08 1.89 -22.85
CA PHE A 220 5.17 2.85 -22.67
C PHE A 220 5.72 2.75 -21.26
N CYS A 221 7.05 2.65 -21.15
CA CYS A 221 7.73 2.57 -19.86
C CYS A 221 8.35 3.93 -19.54
N VAL A 222 7.92 4.54 -18.43
CA VAL A 222 8.55 5.74 -17.85
C VAL A 222 9.63 5.35 -16.85
N SER A 223 10.61 6.21 -16.66
CA SER A 223 11.71 5.98 -15.71
C SER A 223 11.23 6.07 -14.26
N LYS A 224 11.79 5.23 -13.39
CA LYS A 224 11.67 5.40 -11.93
C LYS A 224 12.46 6.60 -11.41
N ASP A 225 13.51 7.03 -12.14
CA ASP A 225 14.26 8.25 -11.85
C ASP A 225 13.42 9.49 -12.20
N ARG A 226 13.04 10.22 -11.16
CA ARG A 226 12.23 11.46 -11.30
C ARG A 226 12.88 12.49 -12.21
N LYS A 227 14.20 12.58 -12.25
CA LYS A 227 14.92 13.56 -13.08
C LYS A 227 14.75 13.29 -14.57
N ARG A 228 14.52 12.04 -14.96
CA ARG A 228 14.32 11.61 -16.35
C ARG A 228 12.86 11.66 -16.79
N ARG A 229 11.92 11.63 -15.85
CA ARG A 229 10.48 11.50 -16.18
C ARG A 229 9.93 12.62 -17.03
N GLY A 230 10.43 13.85 -16.89
CA GLY A 230 10.04 14.95 -17.79
C GLY A 230 10.32 14.65 -19.26
N GLU A 231 11.52 14.13 -19.57
CA GLU A 231 11.87 13.70 -20.93
C GLU A 231 11.02 12.49 -21.37
N ASP A 232 10.71 11.59 -20.45
CA ASP A 232 9.87 10.44 -20.73
C ASP A 232 8.43 10.85 -21.05
N TYR A 233 7.84 11.83 -20.33
CA TYR A 233 6.50 12.32 -20.62
C TYR A 233 6.42 13.04 -21.97
N GLN A 234 7.47 13.75 -22.34
CA GLN A 234 7.58 14.33 -23.69
C GLN A 234 7.58 13.23 -24.77
N ARG A 235 8.45 12.24 -24.61
CA ARG A 235 8.54 11.08 -25.53
C ARG A 235 7.24 10.26 -25.56
N MET A 236 6.61 10.08 -24.41
CA MET A 236 5.32 9.40 -24.28
C MET A 236 4.24 10.12 -25.11
N LEU A 237 4.14 11.45 -25.01
CA LEU A 237 3.17 12.23 -25.77
C LEU A 237 3.39 12.09 -27.27
N GLU A 238 4.63 12.22 -27.73
CA GLU A 238 4.99 12.05 -29.15
C GLU A 238 4.66 10.63 -29.64
N TYR A 239 4.95 9.65 -28.80
CA TYR A 239 4.65 8.25 -29.08
C TYR A 239 3.14 7.99 -29.15
N ALA A 240 2.36 8.50 -28.20
CA ALA A 240 0.91 8.41 -28.19
C ALA A 240 0.30 9.04 -29.45
N ARG A 241 0.77 10.24 -29.84
CA ARG A 241 0.33 10.94 -31.08
C ARG A 241 0.64 10.13 -32.33
N ARG A 242 1.84 9.56 -32.42
CA ARG A 242 2.24 8.72 -33.58
C ARG A 242 1.36 7.48 -33.71
N LEU A 243 0.95 6.88 -32.60
CA LEU A 243 0.04 5.73 -32.59
C LEU A 243 -1.44 6.14 -32.72
N GLY A 244 -1.77 7.43 -32.71
CA GLY A 244 -3.14 7.92 -32.70
C GLY A 244 -3.89 7.61 -31.40
N CYS A 245 -3.18 7.44 -30.29
CA CYS A 245 -3.80 7.20 -28.99
C CYS A 245 -4.52 8.47 -28.51
N THR A 246 -5.70 8.28 -27.94
CA THR A 246 -6.56 9.37 -27.44
C THR A 246 -6.56 9.46 -25.91
N VAL A 247 -5.97 8.48 -25.24
CA VAL A 247 -5.86 8.40 -23.79
C VAL A 247 -4.59 7.62 -23.37
N CYS A 248 -3.95 8.07 -22.28
CA CYS A 248 -2.90 7.34 -21.58
C CYS A 248 -3.45 6.82 -20.25
N LEU A 249 -3.35 5.48 -20.05
CA LEU A 249 -3.75 4.81 -18.81
C LEU A 249 -2.50 4.54 -17.98
N PHE A 250 -2.36 5.25 -16.89
CA PHE A 250 -1.24 5.07 -15.97
C PHE A 250 -1.53 4.00 -14.92
N ILE A 251 -0.49 3.26 -14.55
CA ILE A 251 -0.55 2.24 -13.51
C ILE A 251 -0.85 2.83 -12.12
N SER A 252 -0.55 4.13 -11.88
CA SER A 252 -0.83 4.80 -10.61
C SER A 252 -1.12 6.28 -10.80
N ASP A 253 -1.80 6.88 -9.84
CA ASP A 253 -2.08 8.31 -9.77
C ASP A 253 -0.79 9.14 -9.67
N TYR A 254 0.24 8.60 -9.02
CA TYR A 254 1.51 9.30 -8.83
C TYR A 254 2.13 9.71 -10.19
N TYR A 255 2.26 8.75 -11.11
CA TYR A 255 2.78 9.03 -12.46
C TYR A 255 1.79 9.83 -13.31
N ALA A 256 0.49 9.55 -13.18
CA ALA A 256 -0.54 10.26 -13.93
C ALA A 256 -0.56 11.75 -13.61
N VAL A 257 -0.45 12.11 -12.34
CA VAL A 257 -0.46 13.50 -11.87
C VAL A 257 0.82 14.23 -12.30
N GLU A 258 1.99 13.62 -12.17
CA GLU A 258 3.23 14.21 -12.68
C GLU A 258 3.19 14.42 -14.19
N ALA A 259 2.60 13.47 -14.94
CA ALA A 259 2.43 13.63 -16.39
C ALA A 259 1.48 14.79 -16.72
N ILE A 260 0.35 14.94 -16.01
CA ILE A 260 -0.58 16.06 -16.22
C ILE A 260 0.14 17.39 -15.96
N ASP A 261 0.83 17.52 -14.84
CA ASP A 261 1.57 18.73 -14.46
C ASP A 261 2.58 19.11 -15.54
N PHE A 262 3.42 18.15 -15.95
CA PHE A 262 4.40 18.35 -17.03
C PHE A 262 3.74 18.77 -18.35
N LEU A 263 2.67 18.08 -18.76
CA LEU A 263 2.00 18.35 -20.05
C LEU A 263 1.34 19.73 -20.08
N LEU A 264 0.75 20.16 -18.96
CA LEU A 264 0.18 21.51 -18.83
C LEU A 264 1.25 22.59 -18.96
N ASP A 265 2.43 22.39 -18.36
CA ASP A 265 3.58 23.30 -18.50
C ASP A 265 4.07 23.38 -19.96
N GLN A 266 3.90 22.34 -20.76
CA GLN A 266 4.19 22.34 -22.21
C GLN A 266 3.03 22.87 -23.06
N GLY A 267 1.98 23.42 -22.47
CA GLY A 267 0.81 23.94 -23.17
C GLY A 267 -0.11 22.88 -23.76
N VAL A 268 0.05 21.61 -23.37
CA VAL A 268 -0.83 20.50 -23.78
C VAL A 268 -2.06 20.47 -22.90
N ARG A 269 -3.23 20.48 -23.50
CA ARG A 269 -4.50 20.52 -22.79
C ARG A 269 -4.97 19.09 -22.43
N VAL A 270 -5.20 18.86 -21.15
CA VAL A 270 -5.83 17.63 -20.65
C VAL A 270 -7.24 18.00 -20.19
N PRO A 271 -8.31 17.39 -20.73
CA PRO A 271 -8.34 16.21 -21.61
C PRO A 271 -8.45 16.53 -23.12
N GLU A 272 -8.40 17.79 -23.56
CA GLU A 272 -8.73 18.19 -24.92
C GLU A 272 -7.82 17.58 -25.97
N ASP A 273 -6.51 17.59 -25.73
CA ASP A 273 -5.48 17.09 -26.64
C ASP A 273 -5.13 15.62 -26.37
N ILE A 274 -5.16 15.22 -25.09
CA ILE A 274 -4.95 13.84 -24.64
C ILE A 274 -5.68 13.61 -23.32
N SER A 275 -6.39 12.51 -23.17
CA SER A 275 -6.99 12.10 -21.91
C SER A 275 -5.98 11.32 -21.05
N ILE A 276 -6.10 11.43 -19.72
CA ILE A 276 -5.23 10.74 -18.76
C ILE A 276 -6.08 10.10 -17.68
N THR A 277 -5.75 8.85 -17.33
CA THR A 277 -6.32 8.13 -16.17
C THR A 277 -5.22 7.61 -15.27
N GLY A 278 -5.55 7.39 -14.00
CA GLY A 278 -4.67 6.80 -13.00
C GLY A 278 -5.29 5.61 -12.29
N PHE A 279 -4.66 5.24 -11.19
CA PHE A 279 -5.08 4.20 -10.27
C PHE A 279 -4.65 4.61 -8.86
N ASP A 280 -5.48 4.46 -7.83
CA ASP A 280 -5.35 4.58 -6.38
C ASP A 280 -6.42 5.48 -5.75
N ASP A 281 -6.85 6.58 -6.38
CA ASP A 281 -7.67 7.66 -5.83
C ASP A 281 -7.02 8.30 -4.58
N ASN A 282 -5.71 8.53 -4.65
CA ASN A 282 -4.95 9.19 -3.58
C ASN A 282 -5.18 10.71 -3.56
N ILE A 283 -4.56 11.41 -2.60
CA ILE A 283 -4.74 12.86 -2.43
C ILE A 283 -4.35 13.67 -3.67
N LEU A 284 -3.34 13.23 -4.43
CA LEU A 284 -2.87 13.95 -5.62
C LEU A 284 -3.94 13.99 -6.72
N SER A 285 -4.67 12.89 -6.93
CA SER A 285 -5.74 12.80 -7.93
C SER A 285 -6.89 13.78 -7.67
N ARG A 286 -7.08 14.18 -6.41
CA ARG A 286 -8.16 15.08 -5.97
C ARG A 286 -7.78 16.55 -6.06
N VAL A 287 -6.49 16.87 -5.91
CA VAL A 287 -6.01 18.26 -5.89
C VAL A 287 -5.56 18.77 -7.28
N ILE A 288 -5.10 17.89 -8.16
CA ILE A 288 -4.70 18.26 -9.53
C ILE A 288 -5.87 18.83 -10.35
N ARG A 289 -5.55 19.67 -11.32
CA ARG A 289 -6.51 20.13 -12.33
C ARG A 289 -5.97 19.84 -13.74
N PRO A 290 -6.80 19.21 -14.59
CA PRO A 290 -8.14 18.66 -14.32
C PRO A 290 -8.11 17.55 -13.28
N ARG A 291 -9.21 17.34 -12.53
CA ARG A 291 -9.31 16.23 -11.56
C ARG A 291 -9.12 14.90 -12.28
N LEU A 292 -8.28 14.04 -11.72
CA LEU A 292 -7.96 12.77 -12.33
C LEU A 292 -9.16 11.79 -12.29
N THR A 293 -9.45 11.18 -13.41
CA THR A 293 -10.27 9.97 -13.48
C THR A 293 -9.40 8.79 -13.08
N THR A 294 -9.78 8.06 -12.05
CA THR A 294 -8.92 7.05 -11.44
C THR A 294 -9.72 5.85 -10.90
N VAL A 295 -9.03 4.81 -10.50
CA VAL A 295 -9.61 3.65 -9.80
C VAL A 295 -9.35 3.80 -8.30
N HIS A 296 -10.40 3.80 -7.52
CA HIS A 296 -10.33 3.90 -6.06
C HIS A 296 -9.95 2.56 -5.43
N GLN A 297 -8.98 2.59 -4.53
CA GLN A 297 -8.71 1.56 -3.55
C GLN A 297 -8.87 2.12 -2.12
N ASN A 298 -9.46 1.33 -1.23
CA ASN A 298 -9.63 1.74 0.17
C ASN A 298 -8.42 1.32 0.99
N VAL A 299 -7.41 2.19 1.04
CA VAL A 299 -6.14 1.93 1.73
C VAL A 299 -6.33 1.70 3.23
N THR A 300 -7.20 2.49 3.88
CA THR A 300 -7.50 2.31 5.30
C THR A 300 -8.09 0.93 5.59
N ARG A 301 -9.07 0.49 4.78
CA ARG A 301 -9.65 -0.84 4.91
C ARG A 301 -8.61 -1.94 4.64
N LYS A 302 -7.73 -1.74 3.66
CA LYS A 302 -6.64 -2.68 3.36
C LYS A 302 -5.72 -2.86 4.56
N ALA A 303 -5.29 -1.77 5.19
CA ALA A 303 -4.45 -1.79 6.39
C ALA A 303 -5.13 -2.49 7.58
N GLN A 304 -6.39 -2.14 7.86
CA GLN A 304 -7.17 -2.78 8.93
C GLN A 304 -7.36 -4.27 8.68
N THR A 305 -7.67 -4.66 7.43
CA THR A 305 -7.84 -6.06 7.07
C THR A 305 -6.53 -6.84 7.22
N ALA A 306 -5.39 -6.25 6.83
CA ALA A 306 -4.09 -6.88 6.99
C ALA A 306 -3.72 -7.09 8.47
N LEU A 307 -4.02 -6.11 9.32
CA LEU A 307 -3.78 -6.23 10.76
C LEU A 307 -4.70 -7.25 11.41
N HIS A 308 -5.99 -7.29 11.07
CA HIS A 308 -6.91 -8.29 11.59
C HIS A 308 -6.48 -9.70 11.18
N ALA A 309 -6.09 -9.90 9.91
CA ALA A 309 -5.56 -11.18 9.47
C ALA A 309 -4.31 -11.61 10.26
N LEU A 310 -3.43 -10.66 10.61
CA LEU A 310 -2.27 -10.94 11.45
C LEU A 310 -2.68 -11.37 12.87
N PHE A 311 -3.64 -10.69 13.49
CA PHE A 311 -4.12 -11.03 14.81
C PHE A 311 -4.87 -12.36 14.84
N ASP A 312 -5.67 -12.67 13.82
CA ASP A 312 -6.33 -13.98 13.69
C ASP A 312 -5.31 -15.14 13.67
N ILE A 313 -4.13 -14.92 13.10
CA ILE A 313 -3.04 -15.90 13.12
C ILE A 313 -2.41 -15.97 14.51
N LEU A 314 -2.16 -14.84 15.16
CA LEU A 314 -1.57 -14.78 16.51
C LEU A 314 -2.47 -15.45 17.56
N ASP A 315 -3.78 -15.21 17.47
CA ASP A 315 -4.80 -15.76 18.37
C ASP A 315 -5.20 -17.19 18.01
N LYS A 316 -4.61 -17.75 16.94
CA LYS A 316 -4.91 -19.10 16.42
C LYS A 316 -6.39 -19.31 16.06
N THR A 317 -7.08 -18.24 15.70
CA THR A 317 -8.46 -18.28 15.20
C THR A 317 -8.54 -18.56 13.72
N ALA A 318 -7.50 -18.17 12.95
CA ALA A 318 -7.35 -18.52 11.54
C ALA A 318 -7.11 -20.03 11.39
N LYS A 319 -8.04 -20.71 10.72
CA LYS A 319 -7.95 -22.17 10.44
C LYS A 319 -7.08 -22.46 9.21
N GLU A 320 -6.98 -21.54 8.29
CA GLU A 320 -6.25 -21.65 7.02
C GLU A 320 -5.62 -20.30 6.68
N PRO A 321 -4.58 -20.26 5.82
CA PRO A 321 -4.06 -19.01 5.30
C PRO A 321 -5.14 -18.16 4.63
N VAL A 322 -5.18 -16.89 4.94
CA VAL A 322 -6.20 -15.94 4.51
C VAL A 322 -5.68 -15.16 3.30
N SER A 323 -6.30 -15.37 2.14
CA SER A 323 -6.06 -14.55 0.95
C SER A 323 -7.33 -13.76 0.62
N LEU A 324 -7.33 -12.47 0.90
CA LEU A 324 -8.46 -11.57 0.72
C LEU A 324 -8.20 -10.61 -0.44
N VAL A 325 -9.21 -10.39 -1.26
CA VAL A 325 -9.16 -9.43 -2.38
C VAL A 325 -10.21 -8.35 -2.12
N LEU A 326 -9.76 -7.11 -1.97
CA LEU A 326 -10.64 -5.96 -1.75
C LEU A 326 -11.17 -5.41 -3.09
N PRO A 327 -12.42 -4.93 -3.12
CA PRO A 327 -13.02 -4.40 -4.33
C PRO A 327 -12.46 -3.03 -4.70
N THR A 328 -12.57 -2.71 -5.99
CA THR A 328 -12.25 -1.42 -6.59
C THR A 328 -13.49 -0.74 -7.16
N ARG A 329 -13.40 0.56 -7.45
CA ARG A 329 -14.44 1.31 -8.17
C ARG A 329 -13.83 2.49 -8.90
N ILE A 330 -14.47 2.92 -9.98
CA ILE A 330 -14.02 4.12 -10.73
C ILE A 330 -14.46 5.39 -10.02
N ILE A 331 -13.54 6.35 -9.93
CA ILE A 331 -13.81 7.75 -9.60
C ILE A 331 -13.67 8.57 -10.87
N ARG A 332 -14.77 9.18 -11.30
CA ARG A 332 -14.80 10.03 -12.49
C ARG A 332 -14.33 11.42 -12.13
N GLY A 333 -13.27 11.86 -12.78
CA GLY A 333 -12.78 13.24 -12.75
C GLY A 333 -13.13 13.99 -14.04
N SER A 334 -12.28 14.94 -14.39
CA SER A 334 -12.39 15.74 -15.61
C SER A 334 -11.17 15.58 -16.54
N SER A 335 -10.32 14.59 -16.31
CA SER A 335 -9.11 14.32 -17.09
C SER A 335 -9.36 13.43 -18.32
N VAL A 336 -10.62 13.06 -18.58
CA VAL A 336 -11.02 12.21 -19.71
C VAL A 336 -12.10 12.91 -20.53
N LYS A 337 -11.89 12.97 -21.84
CA LYS A 337 -12.81 13.58 -22.82
C LYS A 337 -13.85 12.55 -23.28
N ASP A 338 -15.10 12.98 -23.46
CA ASP A 338 -16.11 12.18 -24.16
C ASP A 338 -16.02 12.41 -25.68
N LEU A 339 -15.46 11.45 -26.41
CA LEU A 339 -15.23 11.54 -27.85
C LEU A 339 -16.52 11.39 -28.67
N ARG A 340 -17.64 10.97 -28.07
CA ARG A 340 -18.94 10.82 -28.78
C ARG A 340 -19.57 12.18 -29.04
N LEU A 341 -19.37 13.14 -28.12
CA LEU A 341 -19.95 14.48 -28.24
C LEU A 341 -19.48 15.24 -29.47
N ASN A 342 -18.25 14.99 -29.95
CA ASN A 342 -17.70 15.61 -31.14
C ASN A 342 -18.26 15.03 -32.47
N ARG A 343 -18.78 13.78 -32.45
CA ARG A 343 -19.36 13.16 -33.65
C ARG A 343 -20.74 13.74 -34.00
N THR A 344 -21.49 14.18 -33.00
CA THR A 344 -22.82 14.73 -33.20
C THR A 344 -22.82 16.15 -33.79
N MET A 345 -21.73 16.92 -33.60
CA MET A 345 -21.65 18.27 -34.18
C MET A 345 -21.28 18.27 -35.69
N HIS A 346 -20.60 17.24 -36.19
CA HIS A 346 -20.24 17.15 -37.62
C HIS A 346 -21.37 16.57 -38.47
N THR A 347 -22.34 15.85 -37.90
CA THR A 347 -23.49 15.33 -38.65
C THR A 347 -24.60 16.40 -38.85
N ASN A 348 -24.66 17.42 -37.98
CA ASN A 348 -25.66 18.49 -38.08
C ASN A 348 -25.22 19.67 -38.94
N LEU A 349 -24.01 19.63 -39.57
CA LEU A 349 -23.52 20.68 -40.50
C LEU A 349 -23.54 20.21 -41.95
N THR A 350 -24.05 19.00 -42.23
CA THR A 350 -24.16 18.44 -43.59
C THR A 350 -25.61 18.12 -44.02
N GLU A 351 -26.59 18.61 -43.27
CA GLU A 351 -27.99 18.76 -43.70
C GLU A 351 -28.30 20.27 -43.86
#